data_ba33563aba89db5b0f2db1f61d2425a6
#
_entry.id   ba33563aba89db5b0f2db1f61d2425a6
#
_cell.length_a   1.000
_cell.length_b   1.000
_cell.length_c   1.000
_cell.angle_alpha   90.00
_cell.angle_beta   90.00
_cell.angle_gamma   90.00
#
_symmetry.space_group_name_H-M   'P 1'
#
loop_
_entity.id
_entity.type
_entity.pdbx_description
1 polymer ?
#
loop_
_entity_poly.entity_id
_entity_poly.type
_entity_poly.pdbx_seq_one_letter_code
_entity_poly.pdbx_strand_id
1 'polypeptide(L)'
;MGKKQNRTVFIASGIATILLILVIYSLSTYTGSAGADSVVSVILIPKVIDEDNDFWGAITEGAKLAAQERNIDLTIMATDTETDVEGQNRIIEEAIEKKPNAIVLAPGAYEETVPYARKIQEAGIITALFYYQRNV
;
A
#
# COMPACT_ATOMS: atom_id res chain seq x y z
N MET A 1 -12.75 62.39 8.28
CA MET A 1 -12.27 61.43 7.26
C MET A 1 -11.77 60.07 7.80
N GLY A 2 -11.69 59.83 9.10
CA GLY A 2 -11.11 58.58 9.68
C GLY A 2 -12.03 57.39 9.80
N LYS A 3 -13.37 57.53 9.79
CA LYS A 3 -14.29 56.42 10.10
C LYS A 3 -14.56 55.44 8.94
N LYS A 4 -14.38 55.86 7.67
CA LYS A 4 -14.59 55.00 6.49
C LYS A 4 -13.36 54.09 6.26
N GLN A 5 -12.15 54.58 6.53
CA GLN A 5 -10.92 53.83 6.29
C GLN A 5 -10.79 52.63 7.27
N ASN A 6 -11.19 52.78 8.51
CA ASN A 6 -11.13 51.72 9.48
C ASN A 6 -12.09 50.55 9.16
N ARG A 7 -13.30 50.85 8.63
CA ARG A 7 -14.27 49.81 8.24
C ARG A 7 -13.75 48.92 7.10
N THR A 8 -13.07 49.50 6.12
CA THR A 8 -12.48 48.76 4.99
C THR A 8 -11.34 47.87 5.43
N VAL A 9 -10.51 48.32 6.37
CA VAL A 9 -9.41 47.53 6.95
C VAL A 9 -9.96 46.35 7.76
N PHE A 10 -11.01 46.55 8.57
CA PHE A 10 -11.63 45.45 9.35
C PHE A 10 -12.30 44.42 8.46
N ILE A 11 -12.95 44.84 7.37
CA ILE A 11 -13.60 43.89 6.41
C ILE A 11 -12.52 43.12 5.66
N ALA A 12 -11.45 43.75 5.20
CA ALA A 12 -10.35 43.08 4.51
C ALA A 12 -9.61 42.08 5.43
N SER A 13 -9.41 42.44 6.71
CA SER A 13 -8.82 41.55 7.70
C SER A 13 -9.72 40.35 7.97
N GLY A 14 -11.03 40.53 8.08
CA GLY A 14 -11.98 39.42 8.29
C GLY A 14 -12.02 38.43 7.11
N ILE A 15 -12.00 38.95 5.88
CA ILE A 15 -11.94 38.10 4.68
C ILE A 15 -10.64 37.30 4.62
N ALA A 16 -9.50 37.95 4.90
CA ALA A 16 -8.20 37.25 4.91
C ALA A 16 -8.14 36.13 5.96
N THR A 17 -8.74 36.34 7.13
CA THR A 17 -8.81 35.31 8.18
C THR A 17 -9.69 34.14 7.76
N ILE A 18 -10.83 34.38 7.12
CA ILE A 18 -11.72 33.33 6.63
C ILE A 18 -11.03 32.51 5.52
N LEU A 19 -10.33 33.17 4.59
CA LEU A 19 -9.58 32.49 3.55
C LEU A 19 -8.45 31.62 4.12
N LEU A 20 -7.74 32.10 5.14
CA LEU A 20 -6.71 31.34 5.83
C LEU A 20 -7.30 30.08 6.49
N ILE A 21 -8.44 30.20 7.16
CA ILE A 21 -9.14 29.08 7.78
C ILE A 21 -9.59 28.06 6.72
N LEU A 22 -10.11 28.51 5.57
CA LEU A 22 -10.50 27.64 4.47
C LEU A 22 -9.30 26.92 3.85
N VAL A 23 -8.16 27.59 3.72
CA VAL A 23 -6.91 26.96 3.24
C VAL A 23 -6.43 25.91 4.23
N ILE A 24 -6.40 26.22 5.53
CA ILE A 24 -6.01 25.25 6.57
C ILE A 24 -6.98 24.06 6.56
N TYR A 25 -8.28 24.30 6.45
CA TYR A 25 -9.29 23.24 6.38
C TYR A 25 -9.11 22.37 5.13
N SER A 26 -8.85 22.98 3.97
CA SER A 26 -8.59 22.21 2.74
C SER A 26 -7.28 21.44 2.79
N LEU A 27 -6.20 21.99 3.38
CA LEU A 27 -4.98 21.24 3.62
C LEU A 27 -5.20 20.06 4.58
N SER A 28 -6.00 20.23 5.63
CA SER A 28 -6.33 19.16 6.58
C SER A 28 -7.13 18.02 5.94
N THR A 29 -7.95 18.33 4.93
CA THR A 29 -8.67 17.30 4.16
C THR A 29 -7.81 16.67 3.07
N TYR A 30 -6.76 17.36 2.58
CA TYR A 30 -5.81 16.85 1.60
C TYR A 30 -4.70 16.00 2.24
N THR A 31 -4.26 16.30 3.44
CA THR A 31 -3.52 15.36 4.27
C THR A 31 -4.55 14.34 4.76
N GLY A 32 -4.94 13.46 3.81
CA GLY A 32 -5.92 12.41 4.06
C GLY A 32 -5.60 11.78 5.39
N SER A 33 -6.61 11.71 6.22
CA SER A 33 -6.66 11.00 7.47
C SER A 33 -5.98 9.63 7.30
N ALA A 34 -4.66 9.59 7.39
CA ALA A 34 -4.00 8.45 7.94
C ALA A 34 -4.53 8.40 9.36
N GLY A 35 -5.66 7.70 9.54
CA GLY A 35 -6.25 7.50 10.85
C GLY A 35 -5.15 7.03 11.76
N ALA A 36 -4.83 7.82 12.77
CA ALA A 36 -4.02 7.37 13.86
C ALA A 36 -4.64 6.04 14.31
N ASP A 37 -3.86 4.95 14.27
CA ASP A 37 -4.12 3.60 14.76
C ASP A 37 -4.61 2.51 13.77
N SER A 38 -4.77 2.71 12.49
CA SER A 38 -4.93 1.55 11.59
C SER A 38 -3.56 1.00 11.19
N VAL A 39 -3.18 -0.12 11.74
CA VAL A 39 -1.99 -0.87 11.31
C VAL A 39 -2.16 -1.23 9.84
N VAL A 40 -1.20 -0.84 9.01
CA VAL A 40 -1.24 -1.15 7.57
C VAL A 40 -1.02 -2.65 7.38
N SER A 41 -1.95 -3.34 6.74
CA SER A 41 -1.83 -4.77 6.44
C SER A 41 -1.26 -5.00 5.04
N VAL A 42 -0.24 -5.84 4.96
CA VAL A 42 0.44 -6.20 3.71
C VAL A 42 0.54 -7.71 3.60
N ILE A 43 0.23 -8.25 2.42
CA ILE A 43 0.46 -9.65 2.13
C ILE A 43 1.61 -9.75 1.12
N LEU A 44 2.65 -10.51 1.49
CA LEU A 44 3.75 -10.86 0.59
C LEU A 44 3.50 -12.28 0.05
N ILE A 45 3.48 -12.40 -1.28
CA ILE A 45 3.33 -13.67 -1.99
C ILE A 45 4.62 -13.91 -2.79
N PRO A 46 5.65 -14.54 -2.19
CA PRO A 46 6.85 -14.98 -2.91
C PRO A 46 6.53 -16.17 -3.81
N LYS A 47 7.48 -16.59 -4.65
CA LYS A 47 7.30 -17.80 -5.48
C LYS A 47 7.21 -19.07 -4.65
N VAL A 48 7.93 -19.11 -3.54
CA VAL A 48 8.01 -20.26 -2.64
C VAL A 48 8.43 -19.80 -1.24
N ILE A 49 8.02 -20.53 -0.22
CA ILE A 49 8.66 -20.51 1.11
C ILE A 49 9.46 -21.80 1.21
N ASP A 50 10.76 -21.69 1.00
CA ASP A 50 11.70 -22.80 1.09
C ASP A 50 12.85 -22.37 1.99
N GLU A 51 13.01 -23.03 3.12
CA GLU A 51 14.06 -22.72 4.10
C GLU A 51 15.46 -23.00 3.55
N ASP A 52 15.56 -23.89 2.56
CA ASP A 52 16.82 -24.23 1.89
C ASP A 52 17.14 -23.26 0.73
N ASN A 53 16.23 -22.34 0.41
CA ASN A 53 16.41 -21.35 -0.64
C ASN A 53 16.86 -20.00 -0.06
N ASP A 54 18.17 -19.79 -0.01
CA ASP A 54 18.81 -18.59 0.54
C ASP A 54 18.23 -17.27 -0.01
N PHE A 55 17.81 -17.26 -1.27
CA PHE A 55 17.28 -16.07 -1.92
C PHE A 55 15.90 -15.67 -1.37
N TRP A 56 14.93 -16.59 -1.37
CA TRP A 56 13.59 -16.32 -0.86
C TRP A 56 13.57 -16.19 0.65
N GLY A 57 14.43 -16.94 1.34
CA GLY A 57 14.66 -16.78 2.78
C GLY A 57 15.12 -15.37 3.13
N ALA A 58 16.13 -14.83 2.44
CA ALA A 58 16.63 -13.47 2.67
C ALA A 58 15.57 -12.40 2.38
N ILE A 59 14.76 -12.56 1.31
CA ILE A 59 13.67 -11.62 0.98
C ILE A 59 12.61 -11.62 2.08
N THR A 60 12.17 -12.79 2.53
CA THR A 60 11.13 -12.89 3.56
C THR A 60 11.60 -12.36 4.91
N GLU A 61 12.84 -12.63 5.31
CA GLU A 61 13.41 -12.07 6.54
C GLU A 61 13.58 -10.54 6.45
N GLY A 62 14.06 -10.02 5.32
CA GLY A 62 14.13 -8.58 5.10
C GLY A 62 12.74 -7.91 5.15
N ALA A 63 11.73 -8.54 4.58
CA ALA A 63 10.35 -8.06 4.65
C ALA A 63 9.81 -8.04 6.08
N LYS A 64 10.05 -9.09 6.87
CA LYS A 64 9.67 -9.17 8.29
C LYS A 64 10.32 -8.05 9.11
N LEU A 65 11.62 -7.82 8.92
CA LEU A 65 12.35 -6.74 9.61
C LEU A 65 11.76 -5.38 9.26
N ALA A 66 11.55 -5.10 7.96
CA ALA A 66 10.96 -3.84 7.50
C ALA A 66 9.55 -3.63 8.04
N ALA A 67 8.75 -4.69 8.13
CA ALA A 67 7.40 -4.65 8.69
C ALA A 67 7.43 -4.31 10.19
N GLN A 68 8.33 -4.91 10.95
CA GLN A 68 8.51 -4.60 12.37
C GLN A 68 8.92 -3.14 12.59
N GLU A 69 9.89 -2.64 11.82
CA GLU A 69 10.36 -1.24 11.92
C GLU A 69 9.27 -0.21 11.59
N ARG A 70 8.33 -0.57 10.74
CA ARG A 70 7.26 0.33 10.26
C ARG A 70 5.91 0.08 10.90
N ASN A 71 5.80 -0.84 11.86
CA ASN A 71 4.55 -1.26 12.46
C ASN A 71 3.51 -1.69 11.40
N ILE A 72 3.93 -2.53 10.46
CA ILE A 72 3.11 -3.12 9.40
C ILE A 72 2.71 -4.53 9.82
N ASP A 73 1.44 -4.87 9.65
CA ASP A 73 0.94 -6.24 9.77
C ASP A 73 1.26 -7.01 8.49
N LEU A 74 2.34 -7.78 8.51
CA LEU A 74 2.82 -8.55 7.36
C LEU A 74 2.39 -10.01 7.46
N THR A 75 1.63 -10.47 6.48
CA THR A 75 1.34 -11.89 6.25
C THR A 75 2.13 -12.38 5.04
N ILE A 76 2.76 -13.56 5.14
CA ILE A 76 3.44 -14.21 4.03
C ILE A 76 2.65 -15.45 3.64
N MET A 77 2.30 -15.57 2.35
CA MET A 77 1.53 -16.68 1.79
C MET A 77 2.26 -17.18 0.55
N ALA A 78 2.59 -18.46 0.48
CA ALA A 78 3.25 -19.05 -0.68
C ALA A 78 2.91 -20.54 -0.84
N THR A 79 3.27 -21.08 -1.99
CA THR A 79 3.24 -22.51 -2.30
C THR A 79 4.51 -23.20 -1.78
N ASP A 80 4.46 -24.52 -1.70
CA ASP A 80 5.61 -25.34 -1.30
C ASP A 80 6.65 -25.48 -2.41
N THR A 81 6.30 -25.13 -3.68
CA THR A 81 7.20 -25.22 -4.82
C THR A 81 7.05 -24.02 -5.76
N GLU A 82 8.15 -23.57 -6.36
CA GLU A 82 8.15 -22.44 -7.33
C GLU A 82 7.33 -22.72 -8.61
N THR A 83 7.05 -23.96 -8.91
CA THR A 83 6.35 -24.40 -10.12
C THR A 83 4.84 -24.59 -9.94
N ASP A 84 4.32 -24.46 -8.72
CA ASP A 84 2.88 -24.57 -8.47
C ASP A 84 2.16 -23.25 -8.76
N VAL A 85 2.04 -22.95 -10.05
CA VAL A 85 1.37 -21.73 -10.55
C VAL A 85 -0.10 -21.69 -10.17
N GLU A 86 -0.80 -22.81 -10.25
CA GLU A 86 -2.22 -22.90 -9.88
C GLU A 86 -2.41 -22.69 -8.37
N GLY A 87 -1.51 -23.23 -7.55
CA GLY A 87 -1.50 -23.00 -6.11
C GLY A 87 -1.28 -21.52 -5.80
N GLN A 88 -0.32 -20.87 -6.46
CA GLN A 88 -0.08 -19.45 -6.28
C GLN A 88 -1.31 -18.61 -6.68
N ASN A 89 -1.98 -18.95 -7.77
CA ASN A 89 -3.19 -18.27 -8.21
C ASN A 89 -4.33 -18.38 -7.18
N ARG A 90 -4.51 -19.55 -6.55
CA ARG A 90 -5.46 -19.73 -5.43
C ARG A 90 -5.07 -18.86 -4.23
N ILE A 91 -3.79 -18.80 -3.89
CA ILE A 91 -3.27 -17.96 -2.80
C ILE A 91 -3.56 -16.46 -3.07
N ILE A 92 -3.45 -16.02 -4.32
CA ILE A 92 -3.79 -14.63 -4.70
C ILE A 92 -5.28 -14.35 -4.45
N GLU A 93 -6.17 -15.26 -4.81
CA GLU A 93 -7.61 -15.11 -4.56
C GLU A 93 -7.92 -15.09 -3.06
N GLU A 94 -7.32 -15.97 -2.28
CA GLU A 94 -7.43 -15.95 -0.82
C GLU A 94 -6.90 -14.65 -0.20
N ALA A 95 -5.78 -14.13 -0.72
CA ALA A 95 -5.21 -12.87 -0.27
C ALA A 95 -6.15 -11.68 -0.56
N ILE A 96 -6.84 -11.67 -1.70
CA ILE A 96 -7.84 -10.65 -2.04
C ILE A 96 -9.01 -10.67 -1.05
N GLU A 97 -9.48 -11.87 -0.66
CA GLU A 97 -10.58 -12.03 0.31
C GLU A 97 -10.24 -11.45 1.69
N LYS A 98 -8.96 -11.45 2.08
CA LYS A 98 -8.48 -10.85 3.33
C LYS A 98 -8.49 -9.31 3.31
N LYS A 99 -8.68 -8.68 2.14
CA LYS A 99 -8.76 -7.22 1.96
C LYS A 99 -7.59 -6.45 2.58
N PRO A 100 -6.34 -6.81 2.30
CA PRO A 100 -5.18 -6.07 2.81
C PRO A 100 -5.09 -4.69 2.16
N ASN A 101 -4.27 -3.81 2.74
CA ASN A 101 -3.96 -2.52 2.11
C ASN A 101 -3.08 -2.69 0.86
N ALA A 102 -2.18 -3.69 0.86
CA ALA A 102 -1.31 -3.97 -0.26
C ALA A 102 -0.99 -5.47 -0.40
N ILE A 103 -0.74 -5.90 -1.63
CA ILE A 103 -0.19 -7.21 -1.96
C ILE A 103 1.11 -7.00 -2.73
N VAL A 104 2.18 -7.62 -2.24
CA VAL A 104 3.48 -7.71 -2.91
C VAL A 104 3.59 -9.11 -3.50
N LEU A 105 3.66 -9.23 -4.82
CA LEU A 105 3.59 -10.49 -5.54
C LEU A 105 4.84 -10.74 -6.38
N ALA A 106 5.48 -11.89 -6.18
CA ALA A 106 6.49 -12.42 -7.09
C ALA A 106 5.88 -13.56 -7.92
N PRO A 107 5.45 -13.28 -9.18
CA PRO A 107 4.72 -14.27 -9.96
C PRO A 107 5.59 -15.48 -10.34
N GLY A 108 5.05 -16.68 -10.15
CA GLY A 108 5.66 -17.95 -10.58
C GLY A 108 5.72 -18.06 -12.09
N ALA A 109 4.63 -17.70 -12.77
CA ALA A 109 4.53 -17.62 -14.22
C ALA A 109 3.87 -16.29 -14.60
N TYR A 110 4.53 -15.52 -15.47
CA TYR A 110 4.11 -14.15 -15.77
C TYR A 110 2.73 -14.08 -16.46
N GLU A 111 2.58 -14.84 -17.56
CA GLU A 111 1.35 -14.76 -18.37
C GLU A 111 0.13 -15.27 -17.63
N GLU A 112 0.26 -16.37 -16.91
CA GLU A 112 -0.80 -17.01 -16.15
C GLU A 112 -1.21 -16.19 -14.91
N THR A 113 -0.30 -15.37 -14.38
CA THR A 113 -0.56 -14.55 -13.18
C THR A 113 -1.18 -13.19 -13.53
N VAL A 114 -1.05 -12.68 -14.77
CA VAL A 114 -1.60 -11.38 -15.19
C VAL A 114 -3.10 -11.22 -14.88
N PRO A 115 -3.98 -12.20 -15.15
CA PRO A 115 -5.41 -12.07 -14.81
C PRO A 115 -5.65 -11.87 -13.31
N TYR A 116 -4.85 -12.52 -12.47
CA TYR A 116 -4.96 -12.44 -11.01
C TYR A 116 -4.40 -11.11 -10.47
N ALA A 117 -3.30 -10.61 -11.03
CA ALA A 117 -2.81 -9.28 -10.71
C ALA A 117 -3.85 -8.19 -11.02
N ARG A 118 -4.62 -8.36 -12.11
CA ARG A 118 -5.73 -7.48 -12.44
C ARG A 118 -6.85 -7.56 -11.40
N LYS A 119 -7.22 -8.76 -10.94
CA LYS A 119 -8.22 -8.93 -9.87
C LYS A 119 -7.83 -8.18 -8.59
N ILE A 120 -6.54 -8.18 -8.22
CA ILE A 120 -6.05 -7.41 -7.07
C ILE A 120 -6.33 -5.91 -7.26
N GLN A 121 -6.03 -5.37 -8.44
CA GLN A 121 -6.27 -3.97 -8.76
C GLN A 121 -7.78 -3.62 -8.78
N GLU A 122 -8.60 -4.49 -9.36
CA GLU A 122 -10.07 -4.33 -9.40
C GLU A 122 -10.69 -4.36 -8.00
N ALA A 123 -10.07 -5.08 -7.06
CA ALA A 123 -10.44 -5.06 -5.65
C ALA A 123 -10.01 -3.79 -4.90
N GLY A 124 -9.30 -2.85 -5.57
CA GLY A 124 -8.82 -1.61 -4.97
C GLY A 124 -7.60 -1.80 -4.05
N ILE A 125 -6.91 -2.93 -4.13
CA ILE A 125 -5.74 -3.26 -3.32
C ILE A 125 -4.47 -2.76 -4.03
N ILE A 126 -3.58 -2.09 -3.29
CA ILE A 126 -2.29 -1.65 -3.83
C ILE A 126 -1.47 -2.88 -4.22
N THR A 127 -0.99 -2.92 -5.47
CA THR A 127 -0.25 -4.06 -6.00
C THR A 127 1.18 -3.68 -6.33
N ALA A 128 2.15 -4.37 -5.75
CA ALA A 128 3.55 -4.31 -6.14
C ALA A 128 3.97 -5.66 -6.75
N LEU A 129 4.49 -5.64 -7.97
CA LEU A 129 5.01 -6.83 -8.63
C LEU A 129 6.53 -6.85 -8.51
N PHE A 130 7.06 -7.94 -8.01
CA PHE A 130 8.49 -8.21 -7.95
C PHE A 130 8.84 -9.28 -8.98
N TYR A 131 9.50 -8.87 -10.06
CA TYR A 131 9.92 -9.77 -11.12
C TYR A 131 11.42 -10.02 -11.03
N TYR A 132 11.81 -11.26 -10.77
CA TYR A 132 13.19 -11.71 -10.83
C TYR A 132 13.37 -12.68 -12.01
N GLN A 133 14.18 -12.28 -12.99
CA GLN A 133 14.59 -13.14 -14.09
C GLN A 133 16.01 -13.63 -13.82
N ARG A 134 16.17 -14.92 -13.59
CA ARG A 134 17.48 -15.53 -13.55
C ARG A 134 18.04 -15.53 -14.98
N ASN A 135 19.06 -14.74 -15.25
CA ASN A 135 19.82 -14.86 -16.50
C ASN A 135 20.61 -16.19 -16.44
N VAL A 136 20.18 -17.16 -17.23
CA VAL A 136 20.86 -18.45 -17.44
C VAL A 136 21.87 -18.26 -18.55
#